data_34fa0af8cc2f9eb846468c6ab7a6016b
#
_entry.id   34fa0af8cc2f9eb846468c6ab7a6016b
#
_cell.length_a   1.000
_cell.length_b   1.000
_cell.length_c   1.000
_cell.angle_alpha   90.00
_cell.angle_beta   90.00
_cell.angle_gamma   90.00
#
_symmetry.space_group_name_H-M   'P 1'
#
loop_
_entity.id
_entity.type
_entity.pdbx_description
1 polymer ?
#
loop_
_entity_poly.entity_id
_entity_poly.type
_entity_poly.pdbx_seq_one_letter_code
_entity_poly.pdbx_strand_id
1 'polypeptide(L)'
;MKHLAIYPIFVALCPLCLMSCSKQESVAPLDPMIEKVNHCGCDNAIQQLEWLRNTVIFMETHRGDIHAEICTCTYDEGKDGFLTNYCVSCPDGFVNLHDCQGNVLVSMGGIAGDGYDVYEIDPASIHCIYRNYHIPKITDHRWYLARFVDRATNTSEAPMWNGRLQYYVIEFNPDGTMSGSGVNSLHGTYHLDHDNISIHIQPVTEIYDATGWEDRMIDALNAAIKCDISEDHIRIYYNYTNTYMEFRALDESLED
;
A
#
# COMPACT_ATOMS: atom_id res chain seq x y z
N MET A 1 -40.61 14.47 71.41
CA MET A 1 -40.63 13.37 70.48
C MET A 1 -40.04 13.90 69.16
N LYS A 2 -38.79 13.53 68.85
CA LYS A 2 -38.11 13.98 67.66
C LYS A 2 -38.17 12.83 66.65
N HIS A 3 -38.86 13.05 65.55
CA HIS A 3 -38.88 12.08 64.41
C HIS A 3 -37.58 12.17 63.66
N LEU A 4 -36.81 11.09 63.64
CA LEU A 4 -35.66 10.88 62.72
C LEU A 4 -36.21 10.42 61.43
N ALA A 5 -36.02 11.23 60.35
CA ALA A 5 -36.28 10.83 58.99
C ALA A 5 -35.03 10.06 58.40
N ILE A 6 -35.21 8.78 58.10
CA ILE A 6 -34.23 7.96 57.49
C ILE A 6 -34.40 8.16 55.95
N TYR A 7 -33.43 8.80 55.29
CA TYR A 7 -33.34 8.85 53.83
C TYR A 7 -32.69 7.57 53.31
N PRO A 8 -33.29 6.88 52.40
CA PRO A 8 -32.61 5.77 51.72
C PRO A 8 -31.56 6.32 50.74
N ILE A 9 -30.30 5.92 50.92
CA ILE A 9 -29.21 6.15 49.98
C ILE A 9 -29.47 5.22 48.81
N PHE A 10 -29.94 5.78 47.69
CA PHE A 10 -29.91 5.12 46.40
C PHE A 10 -28.46 5.08 45.92
N VAL A 11 -27.78 3.96 46.09
CA VAL A 11 -26.55 3.66 45.40
C VAL A 11 -26.94 3.38 43.94
N ALA A 12 -26.77 4.37 43.08
CA ALA A 12 -26.82 4.17 41.64
C ALA A 12 -25.65 3.27 41.25
N LEU A 13 -25.89 1.98 41.15
CA LEU A 13 -25.02 1.09 40.42
C LEU A 13 -25.00 1.56 38.95
N CYS A 14 -23.96 2.28 38.61
CA CYS A 14 -23.60 2.51 37.21
C CYS A 14 -23.36 1.12 36.58
N PRO A 15 -24.13 0.69 35.57
CA PRO A 15 -23.78 -0.51 34.84
C PRO A 15 -22.48 -0.17 34.10
N LEU A 16 -21.37 -0.66 34.62
CA LEU A 16 -20.17 -0.85 33.83
C LEU A 16 -20.63 -1.62 32.61
N CYS A 17 -20.80 -0.93 31.48
CA CYS A 17 -20.94 -1.53 30.17
C CYS A 17 -19.65 -2.29 29.90
N LEU A 18 -19.58 -3.53 30.35
CA LEU A 18 -18.73 -4.55 29.81
C LEU A 18 -19.27 -4.78 28.39
N MET A 19 -18.84 -3.96 27.45
CA MET A 19 -18.97 -4.27 26.03
C MET A 19 -18.03 -5.46 25.76
N SER A 20 -18.53 -6.64 26.14
CA SER A 20 -17.96 -7.91 25.74
C SER A 20 -18.20 -8.04 24.24
N CYS A 21 -17.15 -8.21 23.46
CA CYS A 21 -17.27 -8.74 22.13
C CYS A 21 -18.11 -10.01 22.18
N SER A 22 -19.34 -9.96 21.70
CA SER A 22 -20.21 -11.14 21.68
C SER A 22 -19.59 -12.18 20.79
N LYS A 23 -19.37 -13.39 21.30
CA LYS A 23 -19.03 -14.56 20.47
C LYS A 23 -20.22 -14.84 19.56
N GLN A 24 -20.19 -14.29 18.37
CA GLN A 24 -21.22 -14.48 17.35
C GLN A 24 -20.94 -15.79 16.60
N GLU A 25 -21.95 -16.63 16.50
CA GLU A 25 -21.90 -17.92 15.80
C GLU A 25 -21.52 -17.72 14.32
N SER A 26 -20.66 -18.61 13.85
CA SER A 26 -20.22 -18.88 12.49
C SER A 26 -20.83 -18.08 11.35
N VAL A 27 -20.30 -16.89 11.12
CA VAL A 27 -20.39 -16.20 9.83
C VAL A 27 -19.32 -16.83 8.93
N ALA A 28 -19.66 -17.04 7.65
CA ALA A 28 -18.71 -17.54 6.65
C ALA A 28 -17.37 -16.77 6.75
N PRO A 29 -16.23 -17.46 6.70
CA PRO A 29 -14.94 -16.80 6.80
C PRO A 29 -14.83 -15.78 5.67
N LEU A 30 -14.59 -14.53 6.02
CA LEU A 30 -14.09 -13.54 5.08
C LEU A 30 -12.77 -14.04 4.49
N ASP A 31 -12.44 -13.61 3.28
CA ASP A 31 -11.25 -13.97 2.51
C ASP A 31 -10.00 -14.15 3.42
N PRO A 32 -9.18 -15.20 3.23
CA PRO A 32 -7.97 -15.43 4.00
C PRO A 32 -6.93 -14.29 3.96
N MET A 33 -7.11 -13.30 3.10
CA MET A 33 -6.28 -12.09 3.03
C MET A 33 -6.58 -11.07 4.15
N ILE A 34 -7.61 -11.28 4.97
CA ILE A 34 -7.93 -10.36 6.07
C ILE A 34 -7.09 -10.71 7.29
N GLU A 35 -6.25 -9.78 7.69
CA GLU A 35 -5.39 -9.96 8.85
C GLU A 35 -6.20 -10.02 10.15
N LYS A 36 -5.91 -11.04 10.98
CA LYS A 36 -6.47 -11.13 12.33
C LYS A 36 -5.73 -10.16 13.22
N VAL A 37 -6.44 -9.18 13.74
CA VAL A 37 -5.83 -8.17 14.62
C VAL A 37 -6.58 -8.09 15.95
N ASN A 38 -5.79 -8.07 17.04
CA ASN A 38 -6.28 -7.80 18.38
C ASN A 38 -6.38 -6.30 18.57
N HIS A 39 -7.62 -5.79 18.55
CA HIS A 39 -7.85 -4.34 18.65
C HIS A 39 -9.23 -4.10 19.27
N CYS A 40 -9.42 -3.01 19.99
CA CYS A 40 -10.68 -2.70 20.69
C CYS A 40 -11.15 -3.81 21.65
N GLY A 41 -10.22 -4.56 22.24
CA GLY A 41 -10.55 -5.68 23.14
C GLY A 41 -11.09 -6.93 22.45
N CYS A 42 -10.99 -7.02 21.13
CA CYS A 42 -11.40 -8.17 20.32
C CYS A 42 -10.18 -8.94 19.82
N ASP A 43 -10.22 -10.29 19.84
CA ASP A 43 -9.16 -11.14 19.30
C ASP A 43 -9.11 -11.11 17.76
N ASN A 44 -10.21 -10.75 17.14
CA ASN A 44 -10.34 -10.54 15.71
C ASN A 44 -11.37 -9.43 15.46
N ALA A 45 -10.89 -8.19 15.39
CA ALA A 45 -11.75 -7.02 15.33
C ALA A 45 -12.70 -7.05 14.12
N ILE A 46 -12.23 -7.42 12.92
CA ILE A 46 -13.06 -7.44 11.71
C ILE A 46 -14.22 -8.43 11.83
N GLN A 47 -13.98 -9.60 12.44
CA GLN A 47 -15.06 -10.58 12.58
C GLN A 47 -16.01 -10.28 13.74
N GLN A 48 -15.52 -9.67 14.82
CA GLN A 48 -16.26 -9.50 16.06
C GLN A 48 -17.00 -8.16 16.16
N LEU A 49 -16.50 -7.12 15.50
CA LEU A 49 -17.18 -5.83 15.42
C LEU A 49 -18.11 -5.81 14.21
N GLU A 50 -19.42 -5.85 14.44
CA GLU A 50 -20.43 -5.94 13.38
C GLU A 50 -20.33 -4.79 12.37
N TRP A 51 -20.14 -3.56 12.85
CA TRP A 51 -20.00 -2.40 11.98
C TRP A 51 -18.78 -2.51 11.06
N LEU A 52 -17.65 -2.99 11.60
CA LEU A 52 -16.40 -3.13 10.85
C LEU A 52 -16.52 -4.22 9.78
N ARG A 53 -17.13 -5.35 10.15
CA ARG A 53 -17.43 -6.43 9.21
C ARG A 53 -18.33 -5.95 8.07
N ASN A 54 -19.39 -5.20 8.38
CA ASN A 54 -20.28 -4.64 7.38
C ASN A 54 -19.58 -3.65 6.46
N THR A 55 -18.64 -2.86 7.00
CA THR A 55 -17.77 -1.97 6.23
C THR A 55 -16.89 -2.75 5.24
N VAL A 56 -16.27 -3.84 5.68
CA VAL A 56 -15.48 -4.72 4.79
C VAL A 56 -16.36 -5.31 3.69
N ILE A 57 -17.55 -5.84 4.02
CA ILE A 57 -18.49 -6.38 3.04
C ILE A 57 -18.88 -5.31 2.01
N PHE A 58 -19.14 -4.08 2.46
CA PHE A 58 -19.42 -2.97 1.55
C PHE A 58 -18.25 -2.70 0.60
N MET A 59 -17.03 -2.61 1.12
CA MET A 59 -15.83 -2.38 0.31
C MET A 59 -15.58 -3.52 -0.68
N GLU A 60 -15.81 -4.79 -0.28
CA GLU A 60 -15.69 -5.95 -1.16
C GLU A 60 -16.71 -5.94 -2.30
N THR A 61 -17.96 -5.55 -2.03
CA THR A 61 -18.99 -5.49 -3.06
C THR A 61 -18.75 -4.39 -4.09
N HIS A 62 -17.89 -3.42 -3.78
CA HIS A 62 -17.49 -2.32 -4.67
C HIS A 62 -16.02 -2.44 -5.11
N ARG A 63 -15.43 -3.62 -4.99
CA ARG A 63 -14.07 -3.90 -5.47
C ARG A 63 -13.98 -3.62 -6.98
N GLY A 64 -13.04 -2.78 -7.38
CA GLY A 64 -12.89 -2.29 -8.75
C GLY A 64 -13.49 -0.90 -9.01
N ASP A 65 -14.48 -0.47 -8.23
CA ASP A 65 -15.03 0.88 -8.31
C ASP A 65 -14.31 1.85 -7.36
N ILE A 66 -13.89 1.33 -6.20
CA ILE A 66 -13.20 2.09 -5.17
C ILE A 66 -11.96 1.34 -4.67
N HIS A 67 -10.87 2.07 -4.46
CA HIS A 67 -9.69 1.59 -3.73
C HIS A 67 -9.83 2.02 -2.27
N ALA A 68 -10.18 1.08 -1.42
CA ALA A 68 -10.50 1.35 -0.02
C ALA A 68 -9.60 0.57 0.94
N GLU A 69 -9.33 1.15 2.11
CA GLU A 69 -8.56 0.50 3.16
C GLU A 69 -9.12 0.78 4.55
N ILE A 70 -8.81 -0.11 5.48
CA ILE A 70 -9.08 0.03 6.91
C ILE A 70 -7.78 -0.21 7.66
N CYS A 71 -7.42 0.74 8.52
CA CYS A 71 -6.26 0.62 9.39
C CYS A 71 -6.67 0.76 10.85
N THR A 72 -6.02 0.03 11.75
CA THR A 72 -6.08 0.31 13.19
C THR A 72 -5.25 1.53 13.50
N CYS A 73 -5.58 2.24 14.56
CA CYS A 73 -4.77 3.33 15.10
C CYS A 73 -5.03 3.50 16.60
N THR A 74 -4.15 4.24 17.26
CA THR A 74 -4.45 4.80 18.59
C THR A 74 -4.53 6.31 18.48
N TYR A 75 -5.43 6.90 19.27
CA TYR A 75 -5.67 8.34 19.32
C TYR A 75 -5.87 8.81 20.76
N ASP A 76 -5.71 10.10 21.04
CA ASP A 76 -5.94 10.72 22.34
C ASP A 76 -5.50 9.84 23.53
N GLU A 77 -4.24 9.90 23.91
CA GLU A 77 -3.70 9.17 25.07
C GLU A 77 -3.84 7.62 24.97
N GLY A 78 -3.85 7.07 23.76
CA GLY A 78 -3.79 5.63 23.52
C GLY A 78 -5.14 4.92 23.45
N LYS A 79 -6.22 5.61 23.10
CA LYS A 79 -7.51 4.97 22.80
C LYS A 79 -7.44 4.26 21.45
N ASP A 80 -7.97 3.04 21.40
CA ASP A 80 -8.09 2.28 20.18
C ASP A 80 -9.13 2.88 19.21
N GLY A 81 -8.81 2.94 17.94
CA GLY A 81 -9.69 3.41 16.88
C GLY A 81 -9.37 2.79 15.51
N PHE A 82 -10.17 3.14 14.52
CA PHE A 82 -9.99 2.69 13.15
C PHE A 82 -10.02 3.87 12.19
N LEU A 83 -9.13 3.85 11.22
CA LEU A 83 -9.15 4.73 10.07
C LEU A 83 -9.77 4.00 8.89
N THR A 84 -10.79 4.59 8.26
CA THR A 84 -11.37 4.07 7.02
C THR A 84 -11.17 5.08 5.90
N ASN A 85 -10.62 4.62 4.79
CA ASN A 85 -10.45 5.40 3.57
C ASN A 85 -11.18 4.69 2.43
N TYR A 86 -12.18 5.34 1.84
CA TYR A 86 -12.99 4.78 0.76
C TYR A 86 -12.48 5.14 -0.64
N CYS A 87 -11.44 5.97 -0.74
CA CYS A 87 -10.82 6.30 -2.01
C CYS A 87 -9.37 6.74 -1.82
N VAL A 88 -8.46 5.77 -1.71
CA VAL A 88 -7.02 6.01 -1.50
C VAL A 88 -6.39 6.80 -2.64
N SER A 89 -6.89 6.64 -3.87
CA SER A 89 -6.37 7.31 -5.07
C SER A 89 -7.06 8.65 -5.40
N CYS A 90 -8.08 9.04 -4.62
CA CYS A 90 -8.80 10.31 -4.88
C CYS A 90 -8.03 11.50 -4.32
N PRO A 91 -7.75 12.54 -5.12
CA PRO A 91 -7.12 13.78 -4.62
C PRO A 91 -7.92 14.46 -3.50
N ASP A 92 -9.25 14.29 -3.53
CA ASP A 92 -10.19 14.86 -2.57
C ASP A 92 -10.71 13.79 -1.58
N GLY A 93 -10.01 12.66 -1.47
CA GLY A 93 -10.34 11.58 -0.55
C GLY A 93 -10.29 12.06 0.89
N PHE A 94 -11.14 11.48 1.71
CA PHE A 94 -11.12 11.71 3.15
C PHE A 94 -11.02 10.40 3.92
N VAL A 95 -10.36 10.49 5.08
CA VAL A 95 -10.17 9.41 6.02
C VAL A 95 -11.08 9.68 7.22
N ASN A 96 -11.89 8.69 7.59
CA ASN A 96 -12.72 8.78 8.80
C ASN A 96 -12.00 8.08 9.95
N LEU A 97 -11.89 8.77 11.08
CA LEU A 97 -11.53 8.16 12.35
C LEU A 97 -12.82 7.67 13.03
N HIS A 98 -12.82 6.40 13.41
CA HIS A 98 -13.92 5.76 14.16
C HIS A 98 -13.44 5.31 15.52
N ASP A 99 -14.34 5.36 16.49
CA ASP A 99 -14.16 4.65 17.76
C ASP A 99 -14.41 3.13 17.60
N CYS A 100 -14.21 2.37 18.67
CA CYS A 100 -14.46 0.93 18.69
C CYS A 100 -15.93 0.54 18.44
N GLN A 101 -16.86 1.47 18.62
CA GLN A 101 -18.30 1.28 18.40
C GLN A 101 -18.70 1.60 16.95
N GLY A 102 -17.79 2.15 16.15
CA GLY A 102 -18.03 2.54 14.77
C GLY A 102 -18.58 3.94 14.59
N ASN A 103 -18.64 4.74 15.67
CA ASN A 103 -19.02 6.13 15.53
C ASN A 103 -17.90 6.90 14.81
N VAL A 104 -18.25 7.66 13.78
CA VAL A 104 -17.30 8.58 13.15
C VAL A 104 -17.02 9.73 14.12
N LEU A 105 -15.78 9.84 14.55
CA LEU A 105 -15.32 10.90 15.45
C LEU A 105 -14.95 12.16 14.66
N VAL A 106 -14.26 11.96 13.52
CA VAL A 106 -13.87 13.04 12.62
C VAL A 106 -13.63 12.48 11.20
N SER A 107 -13.86 13.32 10.18
CA SER A 107 -13.45 13.09 8.81
C SER A 107 -12.31 14.06 8.48
N MET A 108 -11.17 13.53 8.04
CA MET A 108 -9.93 14.25 7.79
C MET A 108 -9.65 14.27 6.30
N GLY A 109 -9.20 15.40 5.74
CA GLY A 109 -8.91 15.55 4.31
C GLY A 109 -10.09 16.10 3.51
N GLY A 110 -10.08 15.88 2.19
CA GLY A 110 -11.01 16.48 1.26
C GLY A 110 -10.65 17.94 0.92
N ILE A 111 -11.50 18.60 0.11
CA ILE A 111 -11.27 19.99 -0.35
C ILE A 111 -11.22 20.99 0.82
N ALA A 112 -11.90 20.71 1.92
CA ALA A 112 -11.96 21.60 3.08
C ALA A 112 -10.73 21.52 3.99
N GLY A 113 -9.95 20.44 3.93
CA GLY A 113 -8.70 20.29 4.67
C GLY A 113 -8.83 20.26 6.20
N ASP A 114 -10.04 20.19 6.72
CA ASP A 114 -10.34 20.34 8.14
C ASP A 114 -10.34 18.99 8.86
N GLY A 115 -9.94 18.96 10.12
CA GLY A 115 -10.09 17.81 11.02
C GLY A 115 -8.80 17.13 11.49
N TYR A 116 -7.64 17.47 10.95
CA TYR A 116 -6.36 16.85 11.38
C TYR A 116 -5.92 17.26 12.79
N ASP A 117 -6.39 18.39 13.30
CA ASP A 117 -5.97 18.93 14.60
C ASP A 117 -6.95 18.59 15.75
N VAL A 118 -8.04 17.85 15.47
CA VAL A 118 -9.09 17.59 16.49
C VAL A 118 -8.74 16.39 17.37
N TYR A 119 -8.06 15.39 16.80
CA TYR A 119 -7.62 14.18 17.51
C TYR A 119 -6.14 13.95 17.29
N GLU A 120 -5.41 13.64 18.36
CA GLU A 120 -4.00 13.28 18.27
C GLU A 120 -3.87 11.80 17.93
N ILE A 121 -3.61 11.50 16.63
CA ILE A 121 -3.39 10.12 16.15
C ILE A 121 -1.89 9.85 16.22
N ASP A 122 -1.52 8.72 16.87
CA ASP A 122 -0.13 8.25 16.84
C ASP A 122 0.19 7.61 15.49
N PRO A 123 1.03 8.24 14.64
CA PRO A 123 1.36 7.68 13.32
C PRO A 123 2.05 6.31 13.39
N ALA A 124 2.79 6.02 14.49
CA ALA A 124 3.47 4.74 14.67
C ALA A 124 2.51 3.59 14.97
N SER A 125 1.29 3.90 15.41
CA SER A 125 0.24 2.92 15.72
C SER A 125 -0.59 2.52 14.49
N ILE A 126 -0.44 3.22 13.36
CA ILE A 126 -1.25 2.97 12.17
C ILE A 126 -0.80 1.66 11.51
N HIS A 127 -1.72 0.69 11.48
CA HIS A 127 -1.50 -0.60 10.85
C HIS A 127 -2.71 -0.99 10.01
N CYS A 128 -2.53 -1.11 8.68
CA CYS A 128 -3.64 -1.41 7.78
C CYS A 128 -3.93 -2.91 7.75
N ILE A 129 -5.15 -3.26 8.15
CA ILE A 129 -5.63 -4.63 8.36
C ILE A 129 -6.51 -5.16 7.23
N TYR A 130 -6.93 -4.26 6.33
CA TYR A 130 -7.74 -4.60 5.18
C TYR A 130 -7.49 -3.63 4.03
N ARG A 131 -7.39 -4.17 2.81
CA ARG A 131 -7.40 -3.42 1.55
C ARG A 131 -8.15 -4.21 0.50
N ASN A 132 -8.97 -3.52 -0.31
CA ASN A 132 -9.68 -4.14 -1.42
C ASN A 132 -8.95 -3.93 -2.78
N TYR A 133 -7.75 -3.41 -2.76
CA TYR A 133 -6.92 -3.18 -3.93
C TYR A 133 -5.56 -3.85 -3.76
N HIS A 134 -4.98 -4.21 -4.88
CA HIS A 134 -3.61 -4.71 -4.91
C HIS A 134 -2.63 -3.55 -4.77
N ILE A 135 -1.66 -3.67 -3.87
CA ILE A 135 -0.51 -2.77 -3.84
C ILE A 135 0.54 -3.37 -4.76
N PRO A 136 0.79 -2.77 -5.92
CA PRO A 136 1.76 -3.31 -6.85
C PRO A 136 3.13 -3.43 -6.20
N LYS A 137 3.79 -4.56 -6.42
CA LYS A 137 5.17 -4.79 -5.98
C LYS A 137 6.07 -4.89 -7.19
N ILE A 138 7.30 -4.49 -7.03
CA ILE A 138 8.32 -4.62 -8.07
C ILE A 138 8.53 -6.08 -8.49
N THR A 139 8.17 -7.03 -7.62
CA THR A 139 8.29 -8.48 -7.82
C THR A 139 7.07 -9.14 -8.48
N ASP A 140 6.03 -8.37 -8.82
CA ASP A 140 4.78 -8.96 -9.35
C ASP A 140 4.88 -9.35 -10.81
N HIS A 141 5.82 -8.76 -11.54
CA HIS A 141 6.00 -8.96 -12.98
C HIS A 141 7.47 -9.09 -13.38
N ARG A 142 7.69 -9.66 -14.55
CA ARG A 142 8.86 -9.40 -15.36
C ARG A 142 8.64 -8.06 -16.09
N TRP A 143 9.66 -7.25 -16.20
CA TRP A 143 9.56 -5.89 -16.68
C TRP A 143 10.42 -5.69 -17.93
N TYR A 144 9.86 -5.21 -19.04
CA TYR A 144 10.66 -4.84 -20.18
C TYR A 144 10.88 -3.32 -20.25
N LEU A 145 12.08 -2.91 -20.64
CA LEU A 145 12.42 -1.50 -20.83
C LEU A 145 11.65 -0.92 -22.00
N ALA A 146 10.71 -0.03 -21.71
CA ALA A 146 9.90 0.64 -22.72
C ALA A 146 10.61 1.89 -23.27
N ARG A 147 11.23 2.68 -22.38
CA ARG A 147 11.89 3.94 -22.76
C ARG A 147 12.74 4.53 -21.65
N PHE A 148 13.68 5.39 -22.06
CA PHE A 148 14.34 6.39 -21.22
C PHE A 148 13.62 7.73 -21.36
N VAL A 149 13.44 8.45 -20.28
CA VAL A 149 12.75 9.76 -20.26
C VAL A 149 13.61 10.77 -19.54
N ASP A 150 13.77 11.94 -20.16
CA ASP A 150 14.34 13.13 -19.52
C ASP A 150 13.27 14.25 -19.52
N ARG A 151 12.76 14.56 -18.33
CA ARG A 151 11.75 15.61 -18.15
C ARG A 151 12.31 17.02 -18.32
N ALA A 152 13.60 17.23 -18.05
CA ALA A 152 14.22 18.54 -18.18
C ALA A 152 14.27 18.99 -19.63
N THR A 153 14.53 18.06 -20.53
CA THR A 153 14.60 18.32 -21.99
C THR A 153 13.31 17.92 -22.73
N ASN A 154 12.37 17.29 -22.02
CA ASN A 154 11.14 16.71 -22.58
C ASN A 154 11.42 15.71 -23.71
N THR A 155 12.44 14.90 -23.54
CA THR A 155 12.83 13.87 -24.52
C THR A 155 12.48 12.47 -24.01
N SER A 156 12.18 11.56 -24.95
CA SER A 156 11.90 10.15 -24.65
C SER A 156 12.47 9.30 -25.79
N GLU A 157 13.21 8.27 -25.41
CA GLU A 157 13.88 7.36 -26.34
C GLU A 157 13.57 5.91 -25.98
N ALA A 158 13.07 5.14 -26.95
CA ALA A 158 12.84 3.70 -26.81
C ALA A 158 14.04 2.91 -27.33
N PRO A 159 14.38 1.75 -26.75
CA PRO A 159 15.45 0.91 -27.26
C PRO A 159 15.03 0.28 -28.58
N MET A 160 15.56 0.81 -29.69
CA MET A 160 15.22 0.37 -31.04
C MET A 160 16.45 -0.16 -31.73
N TRP A 161 16.28 -1.28 -32.44
CA TRP A 161 17.29 -1.80 -33.39
C TRP A 161 16.62 -2.14 -34.72
N ASN A 162 17.15 -1.61 -35.80
CA ASN A 162 16.62 -1.81 -37.17
C ASN A 162 15.10 -1.52 -37.27
N GLY A 163 14.61 -0.51 -36.55
CA GLY A 163 13.20 -0.12 -36.55
C GLY A 163 12.28 -1.05 -35.77
N ARG A 164 12.81 -1.96 -34.96
CA ARG A 164 12.05 -2.84 -34.07
C ARG A 164 12.42 -2.56 -32.62
N LEU A 165 11.42 -2.66 -31.73
CA LEU A 165 11.67 -2.58 -30.31
C LEU A 165 12.54 -3.75 -29.87
N GLN A 166 13.61 -3.45 -29.14
CA GLN A 166 14.46 -4.48 -28.55
C GLN A 166 14.04 -4.66 -27.09
N TYR A 167 13.78 -5.91 -26.73
CA TYR A 167 13.33 -6.21 -25.36
C TYR A 167 14.53 -6.45 -24.46
N TYR A 168 14.70 -5.54 -23.50
CA TYR A 168 15.57 -5.71 -22.34
C TYR A 168 14.65 -5.96 -21.14
N VAL A 169 14.73 -7.15 -20.59
CA VAL A 169 13.84 -7.61 -19.53
C VAL A 169 14.60 -7.71 -18.22
N ILE A 170 13.97 -7.27 -17.14
CA ILE A 170 14.47 -7.45 -15.78
C ILE A 170 13.38 -8.09 -14.92
N GLU A 171 13.82 -8.82 -13.90
CA GLU A 171 12.97 -9.49 -12.92
C GLU A 171 13.56 -9.27 -11.53
N PHE A 172 12.72 -8.88 -10.57
CA PHE A 172 13.08 -8.67 -9.18
C PHE A 172 12.53 -9.81 -8.33
N ASN A 173 13.39 -10.46 -7.56
CA ASN A 173 12.99 -11.58 -6.70
C ASN A 173 12.74 -11.11 -5.26
N PRO A 174 11.84 -11.76 -4.51
CA PRO A 174 11.54 -11.40 -3.12
C PRO A 174 12.73 -11.49 -2.15
N ASP A 175 13.79 -12.20 -2.52
CA ASP A 175 15.01 -12.36 -1.72
C ASP A 175 16.03 -11.22 -1.91
N GLY A 176 15.69 -10.19 -2.70
CA GLY A 176 16.56 -9.07 -3.01
C GLY A 176 17.53 -9.31 -4.16
N THR A 177 17.44 -10.46 -4.83
CA THR A 177 18.18 -10.71 -6.06
C THR A 177 17.40 -10.19 -7.27
N MET A 178 18.10 -9.95 -8.37
CA MET A 178 17.49 -9.64 -9.65
C MET A 178 18.21 -10.33 -10.79
N SER A 179 17.47 -10.60 -11.84
CA SER A 179 17.98 -11.13 -13.10
C SER A 179 17.49 -10.29 -14.28
N GLY A 180 18.10 -10.47 -15.43
CA GLY A 180 17.65 -9.81 -16.63
C GLY A 180 18.19 -10.47 -17.87
N SER A 181 17.64 -10.09 -18.99
CA SER A 181 18.05 -10.53 -20.32
C SER A 181 17.91 -9.40 -21.32
N GLY A 182 18.85 -9.35 -22.23
CA GLY A 182 18.89 -8.49 -23.39
C GLY A 182 19.80 -9.12 -24.41
N VAL A 183 20.87 -8.44 -24.80
CA VAL A 183 21.98 -9.05 -25.55
C VAL A 183 22.75 -10.01 -24.63
N ASN A 184 22.89 -9.65 -23.36
CA ASN A 184 23.53 -10.46 -22.34
C ASN A 184 22.53 -10.96 -21.29
N SER A 185 22.91 -12.03 -20.58
CA SER A 185 22.27 -12.38 -19.31
C SER A 185 22.78 -11.45 -18.21
N LEU A 186 21.90 -10.92 -17.42
CA LEU A 186 22.19 -9.98 -16.35
C LEU A 186 21.89 -10.61 -15.00
N HIS A 187 22.69 -10.30 -14.00
CA HIS A 187 22.46 -10.72 -12.62
C HIS A 187 22.84 -9.63 -11.63
N GLY A 188 22.10 -9.53 -10.53
CA GLY A 188 22.37 -8.49 -9.56
C GLY A 188 21.56 -8.62 -8.28
N THR A 189 21.62 -7.56 -7.51
CA THR A 189 20.85 -7.41 -6.26
C THR A 189 20.18 -6.05 -6.24
N TYR A 190 19.12 -5.93 -5.47
CA TYR A 190 18.46 -4.67 -5.20
C TYR A 190 18.05 -4.57 -3.73
N HIS A 191 17.89 -3.34 -3.28
CA HIS A 191 17.28 -3.02 -2.00
C HIS A 191 16.25 -1.93 -2.22
N LEU A 192 15.04 -2.14 -1.75
CA LEU A 192 13.91 -1.21 -1.84
C LEU A 192 13.43 -0.88 -0.43
N ASP A 193 13.47 0.40 -0.09
CA ASP A 193 12.91 0.95 1.15
C ASP A 193 11.93 2.06 0.81
N HIS A 194 10.63 1.77 0.92
CA HIS A 194 9.54 2.60 0.43
C HIS A 194 9.68 2.87 -1.08
N ASP A 195 10.02 4.08 -1.49
CA ASP A 195 10.28 4.47 -2.87
C ASP A 195 11.78 4.62 -3.21
N ASN A 196 12.66 4.49 -2.20
CA ASN A 196 14.10 4.55 -2.41
C ASN A 196 14.63 3.20 -2.86
N ILE A 197 15.25 3.14 -4.01
CA ILE A 197 15.82 1.92 -4.56
C ILE A 197 17.33 2.08 -4.79
N SER A 198 18.07 1.02 -4.46
CA SER A 198 19.45 0.85 -4.89
C SER A 198 19.58 -0.46 -5.64
N ILE A 199 20.29 -0.45 -6.75
CA ILE A 199 20.48 -1.60 -7.62
C ILE A 199 21.96 -1.78 -7.88
N HIS A 200 22.40 -3.04 -7.89
CA HIS A 200 23.72 -3.42 -8.36
C HIS A 200 23.58 -4.59 -9.32
N ILE A 201 23.78 -4.33 -10.62
CA ILE A 201 23.61 -5.31 -11.69
C ILE A 201 24.84 -5.32 -12.59
N GLN A 202 25.17 -6.49 -13.13
CA GLN A 202 26.26 -6.69 -14.06
C GLN A 202 25.92 -7.77 -15.08
N PRO A 203 26.52 -7.74 -16.28
CA PRO A 203 26.39 -8.82 -17.25
C PRO A 203 27.12 -10.07 -16.76
N VAL A 204 26.54 -11.23 -17.04
CA VAL A 204 27.14 -12.55 -16.81
C VAL A 204 27.83 -13.05 -18.08
N THR A 205 27.38 -12.61 -19.24
CA THR A 205 27.96 -12.88 -20.54
C THR A 205 28.54 -11.59 -21.14
N GLU A 206 29.48 -11.70 -22.03
CA GLU A 206 30.21 -10.56 -22.65
C GLU A 206 29.97 -10.52 -24.16
N ILE A 207 28.71 -10.47 -24.58
CA ILE A 207 28.35 -10.26 -25.99
C ILE A 207 28.28 -8.77 -26.25
N TYR A 208 28.94 -8.30 -27.30
CA TYR A 208 28.92 -6.88 -27.66
C TYR A 208 27.54 -6.41 -28.10
N ASP A 209 26.94 -5.46 -27.41
CA ASP A 209 25.73 -4.76 -27.86
C ASP A 209 26.11 -3.61 -28.81
N ALA A 210 25.90 -3.84 -30.11
CA ALA A 210 26.20 -2.84 -31.15
C ALA A 210 25.28 -1.59 -31.03
N THR A 211 24.20 -1.64 -30.25
CA THR A 211 23.25 -0.53 -30.06
C THR A 211 23.63 0.34 -28.87
N GLY A 212 24.34 -0.19 -27.88
CA GLY A 212 24.69 0.46 -26.63
C GLY A 212 23.51 0.67 -25.66
N TRP A 213 22.32 0.12 -25.95
CA TRP A 213 21.15 0.25 -25.08
C TRP A 213 21.29 -0.53 -23.78
N GLU A 214 21.91 -1.73 -23.85
CA GLU A 214 22.13 -2.56 -22.67
C GLU A 214 23.09 -1.89 -21.69
N ASP A 215 24.23 -1.38 -22.17
CA ASP A 215 25.20 -0.65 -21.34
C ASP A 215 24.53 0.56 -20.68
N ARG A 216 23.77 1.34 -21.45
CA ARG A 216 23.02 2.49 -20.95
C ARG A 216 22.00 2.07 -19.86
N MET A 217 21.30 0.94 -20.04
CA MET A 217 20.35 0.42 -19.05
C MET A 217 21.07 -0.02 -17.78
N ILE A 218 22.20 -0.75 -17.90
CA ILE A 218 22.99 -1.21 -16.77
C ILE A 218 23.51 0.00 -15.96
N ASP A 219 24.09 0.99 -16.64
CA ASP A 219 24.59 2.20 -15.99
C ASP A 219 23.47 2.96 -15.26
N ALA A 220 22.30 3.10 -15.88
CA ALA A 220 21.15 3.76 -15.28
C ALA A 220 20.57 2.97 -14.10
N LEU A 221 20.51 1.63 -14.17
CA LEU A 221 20.10 0.78 -13.04
C LEU A 221 21.07 0.90 -11.87
N ASN A 222 22.38 0.87 -12.12
CA ASN A 222 23.39 1.02 -11.08
C ASN A 222 23.42 2.44 -10.45
N ALA A 223 22.84 3.43 -11.13
CA ALA A 223 22.66 4.80 -10.64
C ALA A 223 21.25 5.06 -10.09
N ALA A 224 20.44 4.01 -9.89
CA ALA A 224 19.06 4.11 -9.41
C ALA A 224 19.00 4.70 -7.99
N ILE A 225 18.03 5.59 -7.77
CA ILE A 225 17.84 6.28 -6.48
C ILE A 225 16.40 6.17 -5.96
N LYS A 226 15.43 6.10 -6.88
CA LYS A 226 14.01 6.08 -6.54
C LYS A 226 13.24 5.23 -7.53
N CYS A 227 12.12 4.62 -7.10
CA CYS A 227 11.21 3.96 -8.02
C CYS A 227 9.75 4.28 -7.69
N ASP A 228 8.93 4.44 -8.74
CA ASP A 228 7.48 4.50 -8.64
C ASP A 228 6.94 3.20 -9.24
N ILE A 229 6.05 2.49 -8.53
CA ILE A 229 5.52 1.20 -8.94
C ILE A 229 4.02 1.34 -9.20
N SER A 230 3.56 0.84 -10.35
CA SER A 230 2.15 0.74 -10.74
C SER A 230 1.86 -0.68 -11.23
N GLU A 231 0.60 -1.01 -11.45
CA GLU A 231 0.20 -2.36 -11.89
C GLU A 231 0.85 -2.79 -13.20
N ASP A 232 0.97 -1.87 -14.17
CA ASP A 232 1.42 -2.14 -15.53
C ASP A 232 2.79 -1.55 -15.87
N HIS A 233 3.37 -0.72 -14.98
CA HIS A 233 4.68 -0.11 -15.21
C HIS A 233 5.41 0.24 -13.92
N ILE A 234 6.74 0.29 -14.02
CA ILE A 234 7.61 0.88 -13.01
C ILE A 234 8.44 1.99 -13.64
N ARG A 235 8.73 3.05 -12.87
CA ARG A 235 9.66 4.10 -13.24
C ARG A 235 10.82 4.10 -12.28
N ILE A 236 12.01 3.85 -12.78
CA ILE A 236 13.25 3.85 -12.01
C ILE A 236 14.00 5.13 -12.33
N TYR A 237 14.08 6.03 -11.35
CA TYR A 237 14.80 7.29 -11.45
C TYR A 237 16.27 7.07 -11.16
N TYR A 238 17.15 7.68 -11.95
CA TYR A 238 18.59 7.57 -11.84
C TYR A 238 19.25 8.93 -11.96
N ASN A 239 20.42 9.12 -11.30
CA ASN A 239 21.21 10.35 -11.22
C ASN A 239 20.46 11.54 -10.62
N TYR A 240 19.28 11.88 -11.15
CA TYR A 240 18.42 12.99 -10.72
C TYR A 240 16.95 12.60 -10.88
N THR A 241 16.06 13.25 -10.13
CA THR A 241 14.61 12.97 -10.17
C THR A 241 13.92 13.35 -11.50
N ASN A 242 14.65 13.98 -12.43
CA ASN A 242 14.13 14.37 -13.73
C ASN A 242 14.34 13.30 -14.83
N THR A 243 15.24 12.34 -14.59
CA THR A 243 15.52 11.27 -15.56
C THR A 243 15.09 9.93 -14.99
N TYR A 244 14.41 9.15 -15.80
CA TYR A 244 13.98 7.80 -15.41
C TYR A 244 13.92 6.85 -16.60
N MET A 245 14.05 5.57 -16.29
CA MET A 245 13.62 4.48 -17.18
C MET A 245 12.19 4.11 -16.86
N GLU A 246 11.36 3.95 -17.88
CA GLU A 246 10.03 3.34 -17.75
C GLU A 246 10.11 1.90 -18.25
N PHE A 247 9.78 0.99 -17.35
CA PHE A 247 9.59 -0.41 -17.68
C PHE A 247 8.10 -0.73 -17.64
N ARG A 248 7.66 -1.67 -18.48
CA ARG A 248 6.29 -2.16 -18.49
C ARG A 248 6.23 -3.63 -18.15
N ALA A 249 5.12 -4.04 -17.54
CA ALA A 249 4.86 -5.43 -17.28
C ALA A 249 4.92 -6.23 -18.61
N LEU A 250 5.69 -7.30 -18.59
CA LEU A 250 5.77 -8.21 -19.73
C LEU A 250 4.53 -9.12 -19.70
N ASP A 251 3.72 -9.04 -20.73
CA ASP A 251 2.59 -9.95 -20.90
C ASP A 251 3.14 -11.28 -21.46
N GLU A 252 2.87 -12.39 -20.75
CA GLU A 252 3.30 -13.73 -21.16
C GLU A 252 2.83 -14.12 -22.59
N SER A 253 1.79 -13.46 -23.10
CA SER A 253 1.32 -13.65 -24.47
C SER A 253 2.26 -13.12 -25.55
N LEU A 254 3.32 -12.38 -25.19
CA LEU A 254 4.32 -11.81 -26.12
C LEU A 254 5.59 -12.67 -26.24
N GLU A 255 5.66 -13.81 -25.55
CA GLU A 255 6.83 -14.72 -25.59
C GLU A 255 6.77 -15.79 -26.72
N ASP A 256 5.76 -15.78 -27.63
CA ASP A 256 5.62 -16.71 -28.76
C ASP A 256 6.24 -16.17 -30.07
#